data_a980444dd1c27e6f8c1db971e646fbb8
#
_entry.id   a980444dd1c27e6f8c1db971e646fbb8
#
_cell.length_a   1.000
_cell.length_b   1.000
_cell.length_c   1.000
_cell.angle_alpha   90.00
_cell.angle_beta   90.00
_cell.angle_gamma   90.00
#
_symmetry.space_group_name_H-M   'P 1'
#
loop_
_entity.id
_entity.type
_entity.pdbx_description
1 polymer ?
#
loop_
_entity_poly.entity_id
_entity_poly.type
_entity_poly.pdbx_seq_one_letter_code
_entity_poly.pdbx_strand_id
1 'polypeptide(L)'
;MRVDVRLDRERATVSLDLSGDSLHRRGYRARGVAAPLKENLAAALLLRCGWPQIAAAGGGFVDPMCGSGTLVIEAALMMLDTAPGLLRSYFGFIGWAGHDRALWRRLLEEARERQARAARAAGAAPVLRGYDRDPGAVRAALENVERAQLRGRVHIERRELAQLTREDGASGLVATNPPYGERIGDQERLREVYAVLGERLRAGFEGWQAAVLTGNAPLAKEIGIQARRTHTLFNGRIECRLLRFEVAPSRYLAARPAVPGLQDAAALRAQPGARMFANRLKKNLKILGDWARREDVDCFRVYDADMPEYAFAIDVYGDGAGFRAAYVQEYAPPSTVDPRAAAARRAEVLAVVPEVLGLEADRMYVRERRPQKGLSQYEKVGERKEFHTVREAPYRFRVNFSDYLDTGLFLDHRLTRRLVGEMARGRRFLNLFAYTGTATVYAAGGGASASTTVDMSRTYLDWAKRNMALNGFAGPEHGFVQADCLAWLAEQRARAARRYDLMFIDPPTHSRSKRMKEDFDVQRDHVRLLTDAAALLAPGGRIVFSNNYTRFRLDRAALAQFDVEDITARTLPRDFQRNLRIHRCFVLALRAPGSRYPT
;
A
#
# COMPACT_ATOMS: atom_id res chain seq x y z
N MET A 1 -35.96 -13.73 -8.99
CA MET A 1 -35.99 -12.36 -9.55
C MET A 1 -35.69 -11.39 -8.41
N ARG A 2 -34.82 -10.39 -8.61
CA ARG A 2 -34.44 -9.39 -7.59
C ARG A 2 -35.05 -8.05 -8.00
N VAL A 3 -35.58 -7.30 -7.06
CA VAL A 3 -36.04 -5.93 -7.25
C VAL A 3 -35.01 -5.01 -6.63
N ASP A 4 -34.53 -4.04 -7.39
CA ASP A 4 -33.60 -3.00 -6.94
C ASP A 4 -34.35 -1.66 -6.90
N VAL A 5 -34.26 -0.96 -5.77
CA VAL A 5 -34.89 0.35 -5.59
C VAL A 5 -33.82 1.37 -5.28
N ARG A 6 -33.65 2.34 -6.18
CA ARG A 6 -32.73 3.46 -6.01
C ARG A 6 -33.53 4.73 -5.73
N LEU A 7 -33.22 5.36 -4.61
CA LEU A 7 -33.74 6.68 -4.26
C LEU A 7 -32.67 7.75 -4.57
N ASP A 8 -33.04 8.74 -5.38
CA ASP A 8 -32.20 9.90 -5.66
C ASP A 8 -33.07 11.17 -5.52
N ARG A 9 -32.83 11.92 -4.47
CA ARG A 9 -33.66 13.06 -4.03
C ARG A 9 -35.13 12.63 -3.89
N GLU A 10 -36.02 13.17 -4.73
CA GLU A 10 -37.46 12.89 -4.72
C GLU A 10 -37.88 11.81 -5.76
N ARG A 11 -36.92 11.18 -6.42
CA ARG A 11 -37.17 10.13 -7.41
C ARG A 11 -36.83 8.75 -6.88
N ALA A 12 -37.78 7.83 -6.99
CA ALA A 12 -37.58 6.41 -6.80
C ALA A 12 -37.51 5.72 -8.18
N THR A 13 -36.40 5.00 -8.44
CA THR A 13 -36.28 4.14 -9.61
C THR A 13 -36.38 2.69 -9.15
N VAL A 14 -37.36 1.99 -9.62
CA VAL A 14 -37.56 0.56 -9.35
C VAL A 14 -37.10 -0.22 -10.58
N SER A 15 -36.18 -1.15 -10.38
CA SER A 15 -35.60 -1.97 -11.45
C SER A 15 -35.77 -3.46 -11.13
N LEU A 16 -36.05 -4.25 -12.16
CA LEU A 16 -36.05 -5.71 -12.06
C LEU A 16 -34.71 -6.26 -12.56
N ASP A 17 -34.00 -6.99 -11.69
CA ASP A 17 -32.80 -7.70 -12.08
C ASP A 17 -33.18 -9.00 -12.79
N LEU A 18 -33.02 -9.00 -14.12
CA LEU A 18 -33.29 -10.13 -15.00
C LEU A 18 -32.06 -11.02 -15.20
N SER A 19 -30.91 -10.67 -14.62
CA SER A 19 -29.66 -11.43 -14.78
C SER A 19 -29.62 -12.68 -13.89
N GLY A 20 -30.20 -12.63 -12.71
CA GLY A 20 -30.04 -13.63 -11.66
C GLY A 20 -28.70 -13.47 -10.96
N ASP A 21 -27.75 -14.38 -11.20
CA ASP A 21 -26.36 -14.20 -10.79
C ASP A 21 -25.65 -13.18 -11.69
N SER A 22 -24.59 -12.57 -11.18
CA SER A 22 -23.80 -11.58 -11.91
C SER A 22 -23.35 -12.10 -13.28
N LEU A 23 -23.62 -11.34 -14.36
CA LEU A 23 -23.40 -11.76 -15.76
C LEU A 23 -21.94 -12.03 -16.13
N HIS A 24 -20.96 -11.55 -15.33
CA HIS A 24 -19.56 -11.89 -15.57
C HIS A 24 -19.26 -13.37 -15.29
N ARG A 25 -20.05 -14.04 -14.44
CA ARG A 25 -19.88 -15.46 -14.14
C ARG A 25 -20.31 -16.32 -15.33
N ARG A 26 -19.37 -17.04 -15.94
CA ARG A 26 -19.63 -17.94 -17.08
C ARG A 26 -20.12 -19.32 -16.64
N GLY A 27 -19.83 -19.73 -15.41
CA GLY A 27 -20.15 -21.06 -14.88
C GLY A 27 -18.97 -22.02 -14.79
N TYR A 28 -17.84 -21.75 -15.45
CA TYR A 28 -16.68 -22.64 -15.41
C TYR A 28 -15.79 -22.47 -14.16
N ARG A 29 -15.83 -21.34 -13.47
CA ARG A 29 -14.94 -21.07 -12.34
C ARG A 29 -15.29 -21.85 -11.09
N ALA A 30 -14.30 -22.54 -10.50
CA ALA A 30 -14.43 -23.17 -9.19
C ALA A 30 -14.58 -22.12 -8.07
N ARG A 31 -15.29 -22.47 -6.98
CA ARG A 31 -15.37 -21.61 -5.78
C ARG A 31 -14.00 -21.61 -5.07
N GLY A 32 -13.53 -20.45 -4.64
CA GLY A 32 -12.44 -20.37 -3.64
C GLY A 32 -11.08 -19.84 -4.12
N VAL A 33 -10.93 -19.29 -5.34
CA VAL A 33 -9.68 -18.64 -5.77
C VAL A 33 -9.69 -17.17 -5.35
N ALA A 34 -8.62 -16.69 -4.72
CA ALA A 34 -8.48 -15.30 -4.26
C ALA A 34 -8.40 -14.33 -5.46
N ALA A 35 -9.19 -13.26 -5.43
CA ALA A 35 -9.18 -12.08 -6.31
C ALA A 35 -8.81 -12.31 -7.79
N PRO A 36 -9.54 -13.18 -8.53
CA PRO A 36 -9.20 -13.45 -9.91
C PRO A 36 -9.65 -12.32 -10.84
N LEU A 37 -9.00 -12.22 -12.01
CA LEU A 37 -9.48 -11.38 -13.10
C LEU A 37 -10.94 -11.77 -13.45
N LYS A 38 -11.85 -10.78 -13.50
CA LYS A 38 -13.25 -11.07 -13.88
C LYS A 38 -13.32 -11.47 -15.35
N GLU A 39 -14.19 -12.42 -15.68
CA GLU A 39 -14.34 -12.98 -17.02
C GLU A 39 -14.71 -11.91 -18.06
N ASN A 40 -15.63 -10.99 -17.71
CA ASN A 40 -16.00 -9.88 -18.60
C ASN A 40 -14.85 -8.87 -18.81
N LEU A 41 -13.96 -8.69 -17.84
CA LEU A 41 -12.78 -7.85 -17.99
C LEU A 41 -11.73 -8.53 -18.89
N ALA A 42 -11.53 -9.84 -18.73
CA ALA A 42 -10.69 -10.65 -19.62
C ALA A 42 -11.20 -10.58 -21.06
N ALA A 43 -12.53 -10.75 -21.27
CA ALA A 43 -13.15 -10.62 -22.57
C ALA A 43 -12.96 -9.22 -23.17
N ALA A 44 -13.17 -8.15 -22.40
CA ALA A 44 -12.96 -6.78 -22.84
C ALA A 44 -11.51 -6.51 -23.24
N LEU A 45 -10.54 -7.06 -22.49
CA LEU A 45 -9.12 -6.99 -22.82
C LEU A 45 -8.82 -7.65 -24.16
N LEU A 46 -9.30 -8.88 -24.37
CA LEU A 46 -9.09 -9.64 -25.59
C LEU A 46 -9.69 -8.94 -26.82
N LEU A 47 -10.91 -8.41 -26.70
CA LEU A 47 -11.56 -7.60 -27.76
C LEU A 47 -10.75 -6.35 -28.09
N ARG A 48 -10.25 -5.63 -27.06
CA ARG A 48 -9.40 -4.45 -27.26
C ARG A 48 -8.08 -4.77 -27.92
N CYS A 49 -7.58 -5.99 -27.74
CA CYS A 49 -6.36 -6.47 -28.39
C CYS A 49 -6.59 -7.02 -29.81
N GLY A 50 -7.83 -7.10 -30.27
CA GLY A 50 -8.14 -7.63 -31.59
C GLY A 50 -8.01 -9.15 -31.68
N TRP A 51 -8.16 -9.85 -30.56
CA TRP A 51 -8.03 -11.30 -30.50
C TRP A 51 -8.92 -12.06 -31.51
N PRO A 52 -10.22 -11.71 -31.70
CA PRO A 52 -11.04 -12.43 -32.68
C PRO A 52 -10.44 -12.41 -34.11
N GLN A 53 -9.85 -11.29 -34.53
CA GLN A 53 -9.20 -11.16 -35.83
C GLN A 53 -7.91 -11.97 -35.91
N ILE A 54 -7.10 -11.97 -34.82
CA ILE A 54 -5.87 -12.75 -34.73
C ILE A 54 -6.20 -14.24 -34.78
N ALA A 55 -7.20 -14.69 -34.02
CA ALA A 55 -7.65 -16.08 -34.00
C ALA A 55 -8.20 -16.53 -35.37
N ALA A 56 -9.01 -15.68 -36.05
CA ALA A 56 -9.52 -15.96 -37.38
C ALA A 56 -8.41 -16.09 -38.44
N ALA A 57 -7.28 -15.40 -38.24
CA ALA A 57 -6.09 -15.51 -39.07
C ALA A 57 -5.18 -16.71 -38.70
N GLY A 58 -5.59 -17.57 -37.75
CA GLY A 58 -4.81 -18.73 -37.29
C GLY A 58 -3.69 -18.37 -36.31
N GLY A 59 -3.71 -17.18 -35.69
CA GLY A 59 -2.71 -16.72 -34.73
C GLY A 59 -2.79 -17.46 -33.41
N GLY A 60 -1.60 -17.67 -32.76
CA GLY A 60 -1.47 -18.30 -31.47
C GLY A 60 -1.86 -17.40 -30.29
N PHE A 61 -2.06 -18.02 -29.12
CA PHE A 61 -2.32 -17.31 -27.87
C PHE A 61 -1.48 -17.86 -26.71
N VAL A 62 -0.87 -16.96 -25.95
CA VAL A 62 -0.09 -17.34 -24.76
C VAL A 62 -0.39 -16.39 -23.59
N ASP A 63 -0.71 -16.97 -22.42
CA ASP A 63 -0.71 -16.24 -21.13
C ASP A 63 0.39 -16.81 -20.24
N PRO A 64 1.53 -16.13 -20.08
CA PRO A 64 2.68 -16.64 -19.32
C PRO A 64 2.54 -16.56 -17.79
N MET A 65 1.45 -15.98 -17.28
CA MET A 65 1.15 -15.89 -15.83
C MET A 65 -0.37 -16.04 -15.66
N CYS A 66 -0.89 -17.20 -16.09
CA CYS A 66 -2.32 -17.41 -16.34
C CYS A 66 -3.18 -17.49 -15.07
N GLY A 67 -2.58 -17.65 -13.89
CA GLY A 67 -3.33 -17.83 -12.65
C GLY A 67 -4.34 -18.97 -12.79
N SER A 68 -5.63 -18.70 -12.57
CA SER A 68 -6.71 -19.67 -12.76
C SER A 68 -7.17 -19.86 -14.22
N GLY A 69 -6.41 -19.36 -15.20
CA GLY A 69 -6.64 -19.58 -16.63
C GLY A 69 -7.67 -18.65 -17.27
N THR A 70 -8.09 -17.56 -16.63
CA THR A 70 -9.24 -16.74 -17.11
C THR A 70 -9.02 -16.18 -18.52
N LEU A 71 -7.84 -15.60 -18.82
CA LEU A 71 -7.57 -15.03 -20.14
C LEU A 71 -7.53 -16.10 -21.23
N VAL A 72 -6.84 -17.20 -21.01
CA VAL A 72 -6.71 -18.26 -22.00
C VAL A 72 -8.05 -18.97 -22.24
N ILE A 73 -8.89 -19.14 -21.21
CA ILE A 73 -10.23 -19.71 -21.34
C ILE A 73 -11.14 -18.76 -22.14
N GLU A 74 -11.21 -17.48 -21.80
CA GLU A 74 -12.02 -16.50 -22.54
C GLU A 74 -11.53 -16.37 -24.00
N ALA A 75 -10.22 -16.45 -24.24
CA ALA A 75 -9.67 -16.47 -25.60
C ALA A 75 -10.15 -17.71 -26.40
N ALA A 76 -10.17 -18.89 -25.79
CA ALA A 76 -10.66 -20.09 -26.43
C ALA A 76 -12.18 -20.06 -26.68
N LEU A 77 -12.97 -19.56 -25.73
CA LEU A 77 -14.42 -19.38 -25.89
C LEU A 77 -14.73 -18.43 -27.06
N MET A 78 -13.96 -17.33 -27.22
CA MET A 78 -14.11 -16.42 -28.37
C MET A 78 -13.72 -17.08 -29.68
N MET A 79 -12.61 -17.80 -29.72
CA MET A 79 -12.16 -18.53 -30.92
C MET A 79 -13.20 -19.55 -31.39
N LEU A 80 -13.90 -20.18 -30.44
CA LEU A 80 -14.95 -21.17 -30.72
C LEU A 80 -16.36 -20.57 -30.84
N ASP A 81 -16.48 -19.26 -30.96
CA ASP A 81 -17.77 -18.52 -31.04
C ASP A 81 -18.78 -18.99 -29.96
N THR A 82 -18.27 -19.25 -28.76
CA THR A 82 -19.07 -19.74 -27.62
C THR A 82 -19.74 -18.57 -26.92
N ALA A 83 -21.07 -18.55 -26.92
CA ALA A 83 -21.80 -17.49 -26.22
C ALA A 83 -21.53 -17.54 -24.69
N PRO A 84 -21.25 -16.40 -24.05
CA PRO A 84 -20.84 -16.34 -22.64
C PRO A 84 -21.81 -16.97 -21.65
N GLY A 85 -23.10 -17.09 -22.04
CA GLY A 85 -24.15 -17.66 -21.22
C GLY A 85 -24.40 -19.15 -21.33
N LEU A 86 -23.77 -19.85 -22.30
CA LEU A 86 -24.07 -21.25 -22.60
C LEU A 86 -23.77 -22.22 -21.44
N LEU A 87 -22.80 -21.90 -20.60
CA LEU A 87 -22.43 -22.72 -19.43
C LEU A 87 -23.23 -22.34 -18.17
N ARG A 88 -24.16 -21.38 -18.25
CA ARG A 88 -25.02 -20.99 -17.11
C ARG A 88 -26.29 -21.82 -17.11
N SER A 89 -26.63 -22.34 -15.96
CA SER A 89 -27.86 -23.13 -15.77
C SER A 89 -29.12 -22.27 -15.58
N TYR A 90 -28.95 -21.00 -15.17
CA TYR A 90 -30.08 -20.13 -14.82
C TYR A 90 -29.80 -18.65 -15.15
N PHE A 91 -30.86 -17.98 -15.62
CA PHE A 91 -30.96 -16.53 -15.76
C PHE A 91 -32.21 -16.04 -15.04
N GLY A 92 -32.15 -14.85 -14.43
CA GLY A 92 -33.26 -14.30 -13.65
C GLY A 92 -34.56 -14.11 -14.46
N PHE A 93 -34.45 -13.79 -15.74
CA PHE A 93 -35.60 -13.63 -16.65
C PHE A 93 -36.37 -14.93 -16.89
N ILE A 94 -35.82 -16.11 -16.64
CA ILE A 94 -36.49 -17.40 -16.80
C ILE A 94 -37.69 -17.48 -15.84
N GLY A 95 -37.59 -16.86 -14.66
CA GLY A 95 -38.68 -16.78 -13.66
C GLY A 95 -39.62 -15.58 -13.86
N TRP A 96 -39.47 -14.80 -14.92
CA TRP A 96 -40.37 -13.67 -15.20
C TRP A 96 -41.61 -14.12 -15.95
N ALA A 97 -42.80 -13.59 -15.55
CA ALA A 97 -44.08 -13.95 -16.17
C ALA A 97 -44.16 -13.69 -17.68
N GLY A 98 -43.41 -12.65 -18.18
CA GLY A 98 -43.30 -12.33 -19.60
C GLY A 98 -42.22 -13.09 -20.35
N HIS A 99 -41.63 -14.14 -19.77
CA HIS A 99 -40.57 -14.94 -20.40
C HIS A 99 -41.08 -15.78 -21.59
N ASP A 100 -40.60 -15.51 -22.78
CA ASP A 100 -40.84 -16.32 -23.97
C ASP A 100 -39.92 -17.54 -24.00
N ARG A 101 -40.42 -18.68 -23.59
CA ARG A 101 -39.69 -19.95 -23.53
C ARG A 101 -39.30 -20.46 -24.93
N ALA A 102 -40.13 -20.21 -25.95
CA ALA A 102 -39.88 -20.67 -27.31
C ALA A 102 -38.73 -19.86 -27.95
N LEU A 103 -38.79 -18.54 -27.79
CA LEU A 103 -37.69 -17.65 -28.23
C LEU A 103 -36.38 -18.00 -27.53
N TRP A 104 -36.41 -18.21 -26.21
CA TRP A 104 -35.20 -18.55 -25.47
C TRP A 104 -34.58 -19.89 -25.94
N ARG A 105 -35.40 -20.90 -26.17
CA ARG A 105 -34.93 -22.19 -26.72
C ARG A 105 -34.25 -22.00 -28.08
N ARG A 106 -34.87 -21.27 -28.98
CA ARG A 106 -34.34 -20.96 -30.30
C ARG A 106 -32.98 -20.26 -30.23
N LEU A 107 -32.85 -19.26 -29.34
CA LEU A 107 -31.57 -18.55 -29.13
C LEU A 107 -30.48 -19.48 -28.58
N LEU A 108 -30.82 -20.41 -27.70
CA LEU A 108 -29.87 -21.41 -27.20
C LEU A 108 -29.44 -22.39 -28.30
N GLU A 109 -30.37 -22.83 -29.15
CA GLU A 109 -30.09 -23.71 -30.29
C GLU A 109 -29.16 -22.98 -31.29
N GLU A 110 -29.47 -21.76 -31.67
CA GLU A 110 -28.60 -20.93 -32.52
C GLU A 110 -27.19 -20.79 -31.95
N ALA A 111 -27.07 -20.48 -30.65
CA ALA A 111 -25.77 -20.34 -30.00
C ALA A 111 -24.95 -21.65 -30.01
N ARG A 112 -25.61 -22.80 -29.82
CA ARG A 112 -24.97 -24.13 -29.91
C ARG A 112 -24.55 -24.47 -31.31
N GLU A 113 -25.38 -24.15 -32.31
CA GLU A 113 -25.04 -24.35 -33.72
C GLU A 113 -23.83 -23.52 -34.15
N ARG A 114 -23.76 -22.26 -33.71
CA ARG A 114 -22.60 -21.38 -33.94
C ARG A 114 -21.35 -21.95 -33.33
N GLN A 115 -21.40 -22.38 -32.06
CA GLN A 115 -20.27 -23.03 -31.39
C GLN A 115 -19.82 -24.30 -32.12
N ALA A 116 -20.77 -25.17 -32.50
CA ALA A 116 -20.44 -26.43 -33.21
C ALA A 116 -19.81 -26.16 -34.59
N ARG A 117 -20.25 -25.14 -35.30
CA ARG A 117 -19.69 -24.68 -36.58
C ARG A 117 -18.26 -24.17 -36.39
N ALA A 118 -18.04 -23.31 -35.42
CA ALA A 118 -16.72 -22.76 -35.11
C ALA A 118 -15.75 -23.89 -34.66
N ALA A 119 -16.22 -24.84 -33.86
CA ALA A 119 -15.42 -25.99 -33.41
C ALA A 119 -14.95 -26.88 -34.55
N ARG A 120 -15.81 -27.07 -35.58
CA ARG A 120 -15.44 -27.81 -36.81
C ARG A 120 -14.44 -27.02 -37.65
N ALA A 121 -14.65 -25.72 -37.82
CA ALA A 121 -13.75 -24.85 -38.56
C ALA A 121 -12.36 -24.74 -37.90
N ALA A 122 -12.32 -24.75 -36.57
CA ALA A 122 -11.09 -24.65 -35.78
C ALA A 122 -10.30 -25.99 -35.68
N GLY A 123 -10.56 -26.99 -36.51
CA GLY A 123 -9.91 -28.32 -36.45
C GLY A 123 -8.37 -28.26 -36.44
N ALA A 124 -7.77 -27.38 -37.23
CA ALA A 124 -6.33 -27.15 -37.34
C ALA A 124 -5.83 -25.89 -36.60
N ALA A 125 -6.68 -25.23 -35.79
CA ALA A 125 -6.27 -24.03 -35.06
C ALA A 125 -5.23 -24.37 -33.97
N PRO A 126 -4.29 -23.43 -33.70
CA PRO A 126 -3.27 -23.64 -32.67
C PRO A 126 -3.90 -23.84 -31.29
N VAL A 127 -3.27 -24.66 -30.46
CA VAL A 127 -3.63 -24.83 -29.05
C VAL A 127 -3.27 -23.58 -28.29
N LEU A 128 -4.22 -23.00 -27.54
CA LEU A 128 -3.98 -21.84 -26.70
C LEU A 128 -3.25 -22.27 -25.43
N ARG A 129 -2.27 -21.49 -24.99
CA ARG A 129 -1.36 -21.89 -23.93
C ARG A 129 -1.45 -20.95 -22.73
N GLY A 130 -1.51 -21.53 -21.54
CA GLY A 130 -1.42 -20.84 -20.27
C GLY A 130 -0.32 -21.43 -19.39
N TYR A 131 0.53 -20.58 -18.86
CA TYR A 131 1.61 -20.99 -17.98
C TYR A 131 1.51 -20.27 -16.65
N ASP A 132 1.89 -20.94 -15.56
CA ASP A 132 2.07 -20.33 -14.26
C ASP A 132 3.13 -21.10 -13.46
N ARG A 133 3.87 -20.41 -12.60
CA ARG A 133 4.86 -21.04 -11.72
C ARG A 133 4.21 -21.71 -10.50
N ASP A 134 3.03 -21.22 -10.07
CA ASP A 134 2.32 -21.73 -8.89
C ASP A 134 1.55 -23.00 -9.23
N PRO A 135 1.88 -24.16 -8.62
CA PRO A 135 1.17 -25.41 -8.87
C PRO A 135 -0.30 -25.36 -8.45
N GLY A 136 -0.66 -24.51 -7.48
CA GLY A 136 -2.06 -24.29 -7.08
C GLY A 136 -2.87 -23.56 -8.15
N ALA A 137 -2.27 -22.53 -8.77
CA ALA A 137 -2.86 -21.81 -9.90
C ALA A 137 -3.04 -22.73 -11.12
N VAL A 138 -2.03 -23.51 -11.47
CA VAL A 138 -2.08 -24.50 -12.57
C VAL A 138 -3.21 -25.51 -12.36
N ARG A 139 -3.35 -26.06 -11.15
CA ARG A 139 -4.44 -26.99 -10.83
C ARG A 139 -5.81 -26.34 -11.01
N ALA A 140 -5.99 -25.13 -10.49
CA ALA A 140 -7.24 -24.37 -10.64
C ALA A 140 -7.55 -24.06 -12.11
N ALA A 141 -6.53 -23.73 -12.92
CA ALA A 141 -6.68 -23.49 -14.35
C ALA A 141 -7.12 -24.75 -15.10
N LEU A 142 -6.51 -25.91 -14.81
CA LEU A 142 -6.89 -27.20 -15.41
C LEU A 142 -8.35 -27.56 -15.09
N GLU A 143 -8.78 -27.40 -13.83
CA GLU A 143 -10.18 -27.63 -13.43
C GLU A 143 -11.14 -26.68 -14.16
N ASN A 144 -10.76 -25.43 -14.34
CA ASN A 144 -11.57 -24.44 -15.05
C ASN A 144 -11.65 -24.74 -16.56
N VAL A 145 -10.56 -25.18 -17.19
CA VAL A 145 -10.51 -25.63 -18.60
C VAL A 145 -11.43 -26.82 -18.82
N GLU A 146 -11.44 -27.77 -17.90
CA GLU A 146 -12.32 -28.95 -17.98
C GLU A 146 -13.80 -28.54 -17.86
N ARG A 147 -14.14 -27.72 -16.88
CA ARG A 147 -15.51 -27.17 -16.70
C ARG A 147 -15.98 -26.31 -17.89
N ALA A 148 -15.06 -25.59 -18.52
CA ALA A 148 -15.33 -24.83 -19.72
C ALA A 148 -15.44 -25.71 -20.99
N GLN A 149 -15.25 -27.02 -20.89
CA GLN A 149 -15.29 -28.00 -21.99
C GLN A 149 -14.24 -27.68 -23.08
N LEU A 150 -13.05 -27.23 -22.69
CA LEU A 150 -11.97 -26.78 -23.58
C LEU A 150 -10.78 -27.76 -23.62
N ARG A 151 -10.98 -29.00 -23.15
CA ARG A 151 -9.94 -30.05 -23.22
C ARG A 151 -9.48 -30.26 -24.67
N GLY A 152 -8.15 -30.27 -24.88
CA GLY A 152 -7.53 -30.35 -26.19
C GLY A 152 -7.47 -29.04 -26.99
N ARG A 153 -8.11 -27.96 -26.51
CA ARG A 153 -8.05 -26.60 -27.11
C ARG A 153 -7.20 -25.64 -26.30
N VAL A 154 -7.09 -25.89 -25.00
CA VAL A 154 -6.26 -25.13 -24.07
C VAL A 154 -5.28 -26.05 -23.40
N HIS A 155 -4.00 -25.70 -23.43
CA HIS A 155 -2.91 -26.35 -22.70
C HIS A 155 -2.47 -25.52 -21.53
N ILE A 156 -2.47 -26.10 -20.33
CA ILE A 156 -2.01 -25.44 -19.09
C ILE A 156 -0.83 -26.24 -18.55
N GLU A 157 0.26 -25.54 -18.24
CA GLU A 157 1.49 -26.17 -17.75
C GLU A 157 2.15 -25.30 -16.68
N ARG A 158 2.82 -25.97 -15.71
CA ARG A 158 3.69 -25.29 -14.77
C ARG A 158 4.99 -24.89 -15.47
N ARG A 159 5.22 -23.57 -15.60
CA ARG A 159 6.42 -23.05 -16.25
C ARG A 159 6.83 -21.70 -15.62
N GLU A 160 8.13 -21.52 -15.39
CA GLU A 160 8.68 -20.23 -14.98
C GLU A 160 8.68 -19.24 -16.15
N LEU A 161 8.42 -17.96 -15.87
CA LEU A 161 8.40 -16.91 -16.89
C LEU A 161 9.73 -16.83 -17.69
N ALA A 162 10.86 -17.07 -17.03
CA ALA A 162 12.18 -17.09 -17.67
C ALA A 162 12.34 -18.18 -18.74
N GLN A 163 11.51 -19.22 -18.68
CA GLN A 163 11.49 -20.34 -19.63
C GLN A 163 10.44 -20.16 -20.75
N LEU A 164 9.79 -18.98 -20.81
CA LEU A 164 8.79 -18.69 -21.82
C LEU A 164 9.42 -18.71 -23.22
N THR A 165 8.88 -19.57 -24.07
CA THR A 165 9.24 -19.71 -25.48
C THR A 165 8.00 -19.75 -26.35
N ARG A 166 8.15 -19.36 -27.61
CA ARG A 166 7.12 -19.55 -28.62
C ARG A 166 7.20 -21.00 -29.12
N GLU A 167 6.08 -21.68 -29.08
CA GLU A 167 6.00 -23.07 -29.56
C GLU A 167 5.33 -23.17 -30.94
N ASP A 168 4.40 -22.24 -31.28
CA ASP A 168 3.59 -22.31 -32.48
C ASP A 168 3.40 -20.92 -33.14
N GLY A 169 3.26 -20.91 -34.47
CA GLY A 169 2.76 -19.81 -35.27
C GLY A 169 3.71 -18.65 -35.50
N ALA A 170 3.63 -18.03 -36.69
CA ALA A 170 4.40 -16.84 -37.05
C ALA A 170 3.84 -15.55 -36.39
N SER A 171 2.56 -15.56 -35.98
CA SER A 171 1.88 -14.43 -35.36
C SER A 171 0.93 -14.88 -34.25
N GLY A 172 0.56 -13.97 -33.36
CA GLY A 172 -0.35 -14.26 -32.26
C GLY A 172 -0.46 -13.14 -31.25
N LEU A 173 -1.01 -13.48 -30.08
CA LEU A 173 -1.19 -12.57 -28.95
C LEU A 173 -0.61 -13.18 -27.67
N VAL A 174 0.34 -12.51 -27.05
CA VAL A 174 0.69 -12.75 -25.64
C VAL A 174 -0.16 -11.81 -24.79
N ALA A 175 -1.06 -12.32 -23.96
CA ALA A 175 -1.87 -11.48 -23.07
C ALA A 175 -1.77 -11.98 -21.63
N THR A 176 -1.45 -11.08 -20.70
CA THR A 176 -1.23 -11.47 -19.32
C THR A 176 -1.66 -10.40 -18.33
N ASN A 177 -1.95 -10.85 -17.12
CA ASN A 177 -2.29 -10.05 -15.96
C ASN A 177 -1.28 -10.32 -14.84
N PRO A 178 -0.05 -9.73 -14.91
CA PRO A 178 0.99 -9.97 -13.92
C PRO A 178 0.53 -9.52 -12.52
N PRO A 179 1.15 -10.02 -11.45
CA PRO A 179 0.90 -9.52 -10.11
C PRO A 179 1.19 -8.01 -10.04
N TYR A 180 0.30 -7.24 -9.40
CA TYR A 180 0.42 -5.78 -9.32
C TYR A 180 1.28 -5.30 -8.16
N GLY A 181 1.60 -6.20 -7.20
CA GLY A 181 2.33 -5.85 -5.99
C GLY A 181 1.52 -4.96 -5.07
N GLU A 182 0.52 -5.52 -4.45
CA GLU A 182 -0.14 -4.88 -3.30
C GLU A 182 0.76 -4.92 -2.05
N ARG A 183 1.92 -5.60 -2.13
CA ARG A 183 2.87 -5.80 -1.03
C ARG A 183 4.15 -5.00 -1.30
N ILE A 184 4.53 -4.18 -0.33
CA ILE A 184 5.79 -3.46 -0.35
C ILE A 184 6.92 -4.46 -0.06
N GLY A 185 7.97 -4.43 -0.83
CA GLY A 185 9.00 -5.48 -0.92
C GLY A 185 8.88 -6.30 -2.20
N ASP A 186 7.69 -6.36 -2.81
CA ASP A 186 7.50 -7.00 -4.12
C ASP A 186 7.93 -6.10 -5.29
N GLN A 187 8.17 -4.81 -5.09
CA GLN A 187 8.43 -3.89 -6.22
C GLN A 187 9.70 -4.23 -7.01
N GLU A 188 10.78 -4.63 -6.36
CA GLU A 188 11.99 -5.08 -7.09
C GLU A 188 11.75 -6.41 -7.78
N ARG A 189 11.15 -7.34 -7.08
CA ARG A 189 10.75 -8.63 -7.66
C ARG A 189 9.76 -8.46 -8.82
N LEU A 190 8.87 -7.48 -8.73
CA LEU A 190 7.94 -7.16 -9.81
C LEU A 190 8.63 -6.47 -10.97
N ARG A 191 9.57 -5.55 -10.74
CA ARG A 191 10.43 -4.99 -11.79
C ARG A 191 11.15 -6.09 -12.54
N GLU A 192 11.72 -7.06 -11.82
CA GLU A 192 12.35 -8.24 -12.41
C GLU A 192 11.37 -9.06 -13.26
N VAL A 193 10.16 -9.33 -12.75
CA VAL A 193 9.11 -10.04 -13.52
C VAL A 193 8.78 -9.29 -14.81
N TYR A 194 8.60 -7.97 -14.78
CA TYR A 194 8.30 -7.18 -15.98
C TYR A 194 9.51 -7.09 -16.93
N ALA A 195 10.72 -7.02 -16.41
CA ALA A 195 11.94 -7.03 -17.21
C ALA A 195 12.14 -8.38 -17.92
N VAL A 196 11.96 -9.51 -17.20
CA VAL A 196 12.02 -10.86 -17.75
C VAL A 196 10.92 -11.07 -18.80
N LEU A 197 9.68 -10.58 -18.53
CA LEU A 197 8.62 -10.62 -19.53
C LEU A 197 9.04 -9.91 -20.83
N GLY A 198 9.58 -8.72 -20.71
CA GLY A 198 10.05 -7.94 -21.85
C GLY A 198 11.20 -8.61 -22.59
N GLU A 199 12.15 -9.22 -21.87
CA GLU A 199 13.23 -10.01 -22.46
C GLU A 199 12.70 -11.20 -23.24
N ARG A 200 11.79 -11.98 -22.66
CA ARG A 200 11.20 -13.15 -23.34
C ARG A 200 10.38 -12.76 -24.55
N LEU A 201 9.63 -11.65 -24.48
CA LEU A 201 8.90 -11.12 -25.64
C LEU A 201 9.85 -10.78 -26.79
N ARG A 202 10.93 -10.04 -26.52
CA ARG A 202 11.92 -9.67 -27.55
C ARG A 202 12.65 -10.88 -28.13
N ALA A 203 12.97 -11.85 -27.29
CA ALA A 203 13.75 -13.01 -27.70
C ALA A 203 12.95 -14.04 -28.53
N GLY A 204 11.63 -14.18 -28.27
CA GLY A 204 10.86 -15.29 -28.83
C GLY A 204 9.58 -14.92 -29.56
N PHE A 205 9.08 -13.68 -29.47
CA PHE A 205 7.74 -13.32 -29.95
C PHE A 205 7.75 -12.18 -30.97
N GLU A 206 8.84 -12.00 -31.71
CA GLU A 206 8.88 -11.03 -32.79
C GLU A 206 7.76 -11.31 -33.80
N GLY A 207 7.08 -10.23 -34.23
CA GLY A 207 5.90 -10.31 -35.11
C GLY A 207 4.56 -10.55 -34.38
N TRP A 208 4.61 -10.82 -33.08
CA TRP A 208 3.41 -10.96 -32.25
C TRP A 208 2.94 -9.64 -31.64
N GLN A 209 1.68 -9.62 -31.22
CA GLN A 209 1.18 -8.57 -30.32
C GLN A 209 1.34 -9.02 -28.88
N ALA A 210 1.56 -8.06 -27.96
CA ALA A 210 1.54 -8.32 -26.54
C ALA A 210 0.58 -7.36 -25.82
N ALA A 211 -0.04 -7.81 -24.75
CA ALA A 211 -0.98 -7.07 -23.94
C ALA A 211 -0.75 -7.35 -22.44
N VAL A 212 -0.53 -6.32 -21.67
CA VAL A 212 -0.31 -6.41 -20.23
C VAL A 212 -1.33 -5.56 -19.51
N LEU A 213 -2.16 -6.20 -18.67
CA LEU A 213 -3.05 -5.50 -17.75
C LEU A 213 -2.31 -5.32 -16.42
N THR A 214 -2.15 -4.08 -15.95
CA THR A 214 -1.45 -3.81 -14.70
C THR A 214 -2.11 -2.71 -13.87
N GLY A 215 -2.20 -2.89 -12.57
CA GLY A 215 -2.53 -1.83 -11.61
C GLY A 215 -1.35 -0.91 -11.28
N ASN A 216 -0.12 -1.25 -11.77
CA ASN A 216 1.10 -0.48 -11.53
C ASN A 216 1.74 -0.05 -12.86
N ALA A 217 1.21 1.02 -13.45
CA ALA A 217 1.65 1.53 -14.74
C ALA A 217 3.16 1.87 -14.84
N PRO A 218 3.83 2.39 -13.79
CA PRO A 218 5.28 2.59 -13.79
C PRO A 218 6.11 1.34 -14.10
N LEU A 219 5.68 0.15 -13.66
CA LEU A 219 6.38 -1.12 -13.93
C LEU A 219 6.37 -1.51 -15.41
N ALA A 220 5.39 -1.04 -16.17
CA ALA A 220 5.33 -1.32 -17.60
C ALA A 220 6.53 -0.81 -18.39
N LYS A 221 7.26 0.18 -17.87
CA LYS A 221 8.50 0.69 -18.48
C LYS A 221 9.63 -0.35 -18.45
N GLU A 222 9.58 -1.28 -17.51
CA GLU A 222 10.60 -2.33 -17.37
C GLU A 222 10.49 -3.40 -18.48
N ILE A 223 9.34 -3.49 -19.18
CA ILE A 223 9.17 -4.38 -20.34
C ILE A 223 10.15 -3.99 -21.47
N GLY A 224 10.57 -2.73 -21.54
CA GLY A 224 11.56 -2.28 -22.53
C GLY A 224 11.04 -2.32 -23.98
N ILE A 225 9.72 -2.27 -24.17
CA ILE A 225 9.04 -2.16 -25.47
C ILE A 225 8.11 -0.95 -25.39
N GLN A 226 8.11 -0.11 -26.43
CA GLN A 226 7.22 1.05 -26.49
C GLN A 226 5.76 0.60 -26.67
N ALA A 227 4.89 0.99 -25.74
CA ALA A 227 3.47 0.69 -25.85
C ALA A 227 2.84 1.49 -27.03
N ARG A 228 2.09 0.78 -27.89
CA ARG A 228 1.36 1.38 -29.01
C ARG A 228 0.11 2.13 -28.54
N ARG A 229 -0.59 1.57 -27.56
CA ARG A 229 -1.80 2.16 -26.94
C ARG A 229 -1.92 1.75 -25.47
N THR A 230 -2.53 2.64 -24.71
CA THR A 230 -2.88 2.38 -23.30
C THR A 230 -4.36 2.68 -23.09
N HIS A 231 -5.07 1.79 -22.38
CA HIS A 231 -6.47 1.97 -22.01
C HIS A 231 -6.63 1.87 -20.50
N THR A 232 -7.47 2.71 -19.91
CA THR A 232 -7.85 2.59 -18.51
C THR A 232 -9.01 1.60 -18.39
N LEU A 233 -8.86 0.62 -17.51
CA LEU A 233 -9.85 -0.40 -17.16
C LEU A 233 -9.94 -0.52 -15.64
N PHE A 234 -10.98 -1.19 -15.13
CA PHE A 234 -11.15 -1.37 -13.69
C PHE A 234 -11.32 -2.84 -13.34
N ASN A 235 -10.43 -3.37 -12.51
CA ASN A 235 -10.60 -4.69 -11.90
C ASN A 235 -11.23 -4.55 -10.51
N GLY A 236 -12.55 -4.54 -10.45
CA GLY A 236 -13.28 -4.17 -9.26
C GLY A 236 -13.11 -2.68 -8.95
N ARG A 237 -12.44 -2.35 -7.85
CA ARG A 237 -12.13 -0.97 -7.44
C ARG A 237 -10.73 -0.53 -7.86
N ILE A 238 -9.91 -1.43 -8.39
CA ILE A 238 -8.53 -1.16 -8.77
C ILE A 238 -8.52 -0.58 -10.18
N GLU A 239 -8.00 0.64 -10.33
CA GLU A 239 -7.72 1.22 -11.65
C GLU A 239 -6.52 0.49 -12.27
N CYS A 240 -6.71 -0.08 -13.45
CA CYS A 240 -5.69 -0.80 -14.19
C CYS A 240 -5.42 -0.10 -15.53
N ARG A 241 -4.21 -0.29 -16.03
CA ARG A 241 -3.81 0.12 -17.37
C ARG A 241 -3.61 -1.13 -18.23
N LEU A 242 -4.33 -1.20 -19.34
CA LEU A 242 -4.06 -2.17 -20.39
C LEU A 242 -3.08 -1.55 -21.37
N LEU A 243 -1.86 -2.06 -21.39
CA LEU A 243 -0.82 -1.65 -22.34
C LEU A 243 -0.77 -2.65 -23.49
N ARG A 244 -0.78 -2.14 -24.70
CA ARG A 244 -0.69 -2.94 -25.92
C ARG A 244 0.63 -2.67 -26.60
N PHE A 245 1.32 -3.72 -26.97
CA PHE A 245 2.63 -3.66 -27.60
C PHE A 245 2.59 -4.40 -28.96
N GLU A 246 3.39 -3.91 -29.85
CA GLU A 246 3.81 -4.62 -31.08
C GLU A 246 5.24 -5.10 -30.82
N VAL A 247 5.46 -6.40 -30.85
CA VAL A 247 6.79 -6.96 -30.59
C VAL A 247 7.60 -6.90 -31.88
N ALA A 248 8.27 -5.77 -32.08
CA ALA A 248 9.09 -5.49 -33.25
C ALA A 248 10.35 -4.72 -32.85
N PRO A 249 11.51 -4.97 -33.49
CA PRO A 249 12.77 -4.28 -33.15
C PRO A 249 12.68 -2.77 -33.17
N SER A 250 11.85 -2.20 -34.08
CA SER A 250 11.61 -0.76 -34.17
C SER A 250 10.88 -0.17 -32.96
N ARG A 251 10.31 -1.01 -32.10
CA ARG A 251 9.59 -0.62 -30.87
C ARG A 251 10.39 -0.89 -29.60
N TYR A 252 11.55 -1.54 -29.73
CA TYR A 252 12.37 -1.80 -28.55
C TYR A 252 12.98 -0.50 -28.04
N LEU A 253 12.77 -0.23 -26.78
CA LEU A 253 13.44 0.86 -26.10
C LEU A 253 14.91 0.47 -25.94
N ALA A 254 15.82 1.43 -26.14
CA ALA A 254 17.24 1.19 -25.90
C ALA A 254 17.39 0.50 -24.55
N ALA A 255 18.12 -0.62 -24.53
CA ALA A 255 18.31 -1.41 -23.34
C ALA A 255 18.73 -0.47 -22.20
N ARG A 256 17.87 -0.31 -21.20
CA ARG A 256 18.36 0.17 -19.91
C ARG A 256 19.45 -0.81 -19.54
N PRO A 257 20.68 -0.36 -19.25
CA PRO A 257 21.66 -1.27 -18.68
C PRO A 257 20.95 -1.92 -17.50
N ALA A 258 20.99 -3.25 -17.46
CA ALA A 258 20.42 -4.02 -16.37
C ALA A 258 20.88 -3.33 -15.09
N VAL A 259 19.95 -2.94 -14.21
CA VAL A 259 20.31 -2.66 -12.82
C VAL A 259 21.03 -3.93 -12.41
N PRO A 260 22.30 -3.86 -12.01
CA PRO A 260 23.03 -5.06 -11.64
C PRO A 260 22.15 -5.80 -10.65
N GLY A 261 21.68 -6.99 -11.02
CA GLY A 261 20.96 -7.85 -10.11
C GLY A 261 21.85 -8.05 -8.90
N LEU A 262 21.27 -8.42 -7.78
CA LEU A 262 21.95 -8.84 -6.54
C LEU A 262 23.11 -9.84 -6.74
N GLN A 263 23.50 -10.13 -7.98
CA GLN A 263 24.49 -11.13 -8.36
C GLN A 263 25.92 -10.78 -7.92
N ASP A 264 26.18 -9.53 -7.50
CA ASP A 264 27.49 -9.25 -6.91
C ASP A 264 27.43 -8.10 -5.90
N ALA A 265 26.80 -8.36 -4.74
CA ALA A 265 26.81 -7.43 -3.62
C ALA A 265 28.27 -7.07 -3.22
N ALA A 266 29.23 -7.95 -3.44
CA ALA A 266 30.64 -7.70 -3.18
C ALA A 266 31.20 -6.68 -4.18
N ALA A 267 30.88 -6.80 -5.48
CA ALA A 267 31.31 -5.83 -6.50
C ALA A 267 30.65 -4.46 -6.29
N LEU A 268 29.37 -4.43 -5.90
CA LEU A 268 28.70 -3.17 -5.54
C LEU A 268 29.38 -2.48 -4.34
N ARG A 269 29.70 -3.23 -3.28
CA ARG A 269 30.41 -2.72 -2.11
C ARG A 269 31.83 -2.24 -2.42
N ALA A 270 32.46 -2.79 -3.45
CA ALA A 270 33.78 -2.38 -3.91
C ALA A 270 33.78 -1.04 -4.66
N GLN A 271 32.64 -0.55 -5.12
CA GLN A 271 32.52 0.73 -5.80
C GLN A 271 32.96 1.89 -4.90
N PRO A 272 33.64 2.91 -5.44
CA PRO A 272 34.14 4.05 -4.65
C PRO A 272 33.01 4.75 -3.86
N GLY A 273 31.85 4.96 -4.47
CA GLY A 273 30.69 5.56 -3.81
C GLY A 273 30.15 4.72 -2.67
N ALA A 274 30.00 3.41 -2.87
CA ALA A 274 29.57 2.47 -1.84
C ALA A 274 30.54 2.44 -0.65
N ARG A 275 31.86 2.49 -0.89
CA ARG A 275 32.87 2.57 0.17
C ARG A 275 32.76 3.86 0.98
N MET A 276 32.55 5.01 0.32
CA MET A 276 32.34 6.29 1.01
C MET A 276 31.08 6.23 1.88
N PHE A 277 29.99 5.71 1.34
CA PHE A 277 28.74 5.54 2.08
C PHE A 277 28.93 4.57 3.27
N ALA A 278 29.57 3.42 3.06
CA ALA A 278 29.88 2.45 4.12
C ALA A 278 30.70 3.07 5.25
N ASN A 279 31.74 3.86 4.92
CA ASN A 279 32.57 4.54 5.92
C ASN A 279 31.76 5.58 6.72
N ARG A 280 30.87 6.33 6.05
CA ARG A 280 29.98 7.27 6.71
C ARG A 280 29.02 6.54 7.66
N LEU A 281 28.37 5.47 7.19
CA LEU A 281 27.44 4.69 7.98
C LEU A 281 28.13 4.02 9.18
N LYS A 282 29.33 3.45 9.00
CA LYS A 282 30.15 2.88 10.09
C LYS A 282 30.50 3.92 11.14
N LYS A 283 30.90 5.15 10.71
CA LYS A 283 31.19 6.26 11.62
C LYS A 283 29.97 6.66 12.44
N ASN A 284 28.82 6.79 11.77
CA ASN A 284 27.56 7.11 12.44
C ASN A 284 27.15 6.01 13.43
N LEU A 285 27.22 4.74 12.98
CA LEU A 285 26.88 3.59 13.81
C LEU A 285 27.77 3.51 15.08
N LYS A 286 29.05 3.82 14.96
CA LYS A 286 29.94 3.91 16.13
C LYS A 286 29.48 4.99 17.09
N ILE A 287 29.28 6.22 16.62
CA ILE A 287 28.94 7.38 17.46
C ILE A 287 27.54 7.24 18.08
N LEU A 288 26.55 6.90 17.23
CA LEU A 288 25.14 6.80 17.68
C LEU A 288 24.88 5.47 18.39
N GLY A 289 25.55 4.40 18.02
CA GLY A 289 25.46 3.12 18.70
C GLY A 289 26.07 3.14 20.11
N ASP A 290 27.20 3.83 20.30
CA ASP A 290 27.79 4.06 21.64
C ASP A 290 26.86 4.91 22.52
N TRP A 291 26.26 5.92 21.95
CA TRP A 291 25.24 6.73 22.64
C TRP A 291 23.98 5.90 22.95
N ALA A 292 23.47 5.15 22.00
CA ALA A 292 22.26 4.35 22.15
C ALA A 292 22.42 3.30 23.28
N ARG A 293 23.59 2.66 23.35
CA ARG A 293 23.90 1.72 24.46
C ARG A 293 23.94 2.41 25.81
N ARG A 294 24.53 3.62 25.92
CA ARG A 294 24.61 4.36 27.20
C ARG A 294 23.25 4.85 27.68
N GLU A 295 22.37 5.23 26.74
CA GLU A 295 21.06 5.78 27.03
C GLU A 295 19.94 4.73 26.99
N ASP A 296 20.30 3.44 26.85
CA ASP A 296 19.37 2.30 26.76
C ASP A 296 18.32 2.48 25.63
N VAL A 297 18.81 2.83 24.42
CA VAL A 297 18.00 3.09 23.22
C VAL A 297 18.20 1.98 22.20
N ASP A 298 17.15 1.20 21.91
CA ASP A 298 17.22 0.11 20.91
C ASP A 298 16.71 0.53 19.52
N CYS A 299 15.91 1.61 19.46
CA CYS A 299 15.34 2.11 18.21
C CYS A 299 15.85 3.53 17.95
N PHE A 300 16.66 3.72 16.91
CA PHE A 300 17.26 5.03 16.60
C PHE A 300 17.59 5.20 15.12
N ARG A 301 17.67 6.45 14.66
CA ARG A 301 18.12 6.80 13.32
C ARG A 301 19.63 6.80 13.24
N VAL A 302 20.19 5.98 12.35
CA VAL A 302 21.66 5.89 12.17
C VAL A 302 22.19 6.73 11.02
N TYR A 303 21.32 7.10 10.05
CA TYR A 303 21.68 7.89 8.89
C TYR A 303 20.48 8.73 8.44
N ASP A 304 20.70 9.99 8.05
CA ASP A 304 19.68 10.91 7.55
C ASP A 304 20.26 11.85 6.49
N ALA A 305 20.31 11.38 5.25
CA ALA A 305 20.83 12.10 4.08
C ALA A 305 22.20 12.80 4.37
N ASP A 306 23.09 12.11 5.08
CA ASP A 306 24.39 12.60 5.49
C ASP A 306 25.30 13.00 4.32
N MET A 307 25.06 12.38 3.17
CA MET A 307 25.72 12.65 1.90
C MET A 307 24.65 13.00 0.87
N PRO A 308 24.79 14.11 0.12
CA PRO A 308 23.77 14.56 -0.84
C PRO A 308 23.42 13.50 -1.90
N GLU A 309 24.41 12.69 -2.31
CA GLU A 309 24.23 11.64 -3.32
C GLU A 309 23.45 10.43 -2.79
N TYR A 310 23.40 10.26 -1.46
CA TYR A 310 22.71 9.17 -0.77
C TYR A 310 21.58 9.72 0.08
N ALA A 311 20.53 10.15 -0.58
CA ALA A 311 19.34 10.75 0.05
C ALA A 311 18.45 9.68 0.69
N PHE A 312 18.91 9.10 1.80
CA PHE A 312 18.19 8.06 2.55
C PHE A 312 18.06 8.44 4.03
N ALA A 313 17.01 7.94 4.68
CA ALA A 313 16.96 7.81 6.13
C ALA A 313 17.05 6.31 6.49
N ILE A 314 17.87 5.97 7.47
CA ILE A 314 18.06 4.60 7.93
C ILE A 314 17.81 4.55 9.44
N ASP A 315 16.74 3.87 9.81
CA ASP A 315 16.33 3.67 11.19
C ASP A 315 16.62 2.22 11.60
N VAL A 316 17.23 2.04 12.74
CA VAL A 316 17.46 0.73 13.37
C VAL A 316 16.37 0.50 14.41
N TYR A 317 15.79 -0.68 14.40
CA TYR A 317 14.80 -1.13 15.40
C TYR A 317 15.30 -2.38 16.08
N GLY A 318 15.24 -2.42 17.41
CA GLY A 318 15.67 -3.54 18.22
C GLY A 318 14.68 -3.85 19.35
N ASP A 319 14.72 -5.07 19.88
CA ASP A 319 13.88 -5.50 21.02
C ASP A 319 14.66 -5.63 22.34
N GLY A 320 15.97 -5.34 22.29
CA GLY A 320 16.88 -5.51 23.43
C GLY A 320 17.22 -6.97 23.75
N ALA A 321 16.69 -7.96 23.00
CA ALA A 321 16.83 -9.39 23.27
C ALA A 321 17.39 -10.19 22.08
N GLY A 322 17.78 -9.53 20.99
CA GLY A 322 18.40 -10.16 19.81
C GLY A 322 17.72 -9.87 18.49
N PHE A 323 16.45 -9.45 18.47
CA PHE A 323 15.84 -8.96 17.25
C PHE A 323 16.42 -7.59 16.87
N ARG A 324 16.85 -7.47 15.62
CA ARG A 324 17.30 -6.22 15.04
C ARG A 324 16.86 -6.13 13.58
N ALA A 325 16.38 -4.97 13.16
CA ALA A 325 15.96 -4.70 11.79
C ALA A 325 16.36 -3.29 11.36
N ALA A 326 16.54 -3.08 10.07
CA ALA A 326 16.74 -1.77 9.47
C ALA A 326 15.52 -1.37 8.64
N TYR A 327 15.05 -0.14 8.83
CA TYR A 327 14.04 0.49 8.00
C TYR A 327 14.70 1.60 7.17
N VAL A 328 14.81 1.37 5.87
CA VAL A 328 15.51 2.23 4.91
C VAL A 328 14.48 3.01 4.11
N GLN A 329 14.49 4.31 4.23
CA GLN A 329 13.60 5.21 3.49
C GLN A 329 14.42 6.00 2.47
N GLU A 330 14.14 5.82 1.19
CA GLU A 330 14.71 6.63 0.12
C GLU A 330 13.89 7.92 -0.04
N TYR A 331 14.52 9.08 0.06
CA TYR A 331 13.90 10.33 -0.31
C TYR A 331 13.81 10.42 -1.83
N ALA A 332 12.60 10.69 -2.36
CA ALA A 332 12.40 10.81 -3.80
C ALA A 332 13.39 11.81 -4.40
N PRO A 333 14.25 11.39 -5.35
CA PRO A 333 15.23 12.27 -5.94
C PRO A 333 14.54 13.43 -6.68
N PRO A 334 15.10 14.64 -6.65
CA PRO A 334 14.63 15.75 -7.49
C PRO A 334 14.62 15.34 -8.97
N SER A 335 13.74 15.95 -9.75
CA SER A 335 13.62 15.70 -11.20
C SER A 335 14.90 15.98 -11.99
N THR A 336 15.84 16.71 -11.40
CA THR A 336 17.17 17.02 -11.97
C THR A 336 18.19 15.89 -11.83
N VAL A 337 17.92 14.89 -10.99
CA VAL A 337 18.82 13.75 -10.79
C VAL A 337 18.55 12.68 -11.86
N ASP A 338 19.63 12.23 -12.52
CA ASP A 338 19.53 11.11 -13.47
C ASP A 338 18.97 9.86 -12.78
N PRO A 339 17.84 9.29 -13.27
CA PRO A 339 17.25 8.08 -12.70
C PRO A 339 18.20 6.88 -12.64
N ARG A 340 19.20 6.81 -13.53
CA ARG A 340 20.22 5.74 -13.54
C ARG A 340 21.17 5.90 -12.37
N ALA A 341 21.62 7.14 -12.12
CA ALA A 341 22.48 7.44 -10.98
C ALA A 341 21.74 7.15 -9.66
N ALA A 342 20.47 7.54 -9.55
CA ALA A 342 19.65 7.24 -8.38
C ALA A 342 19.51 5.72 -8.14
N ALA A 343 19.23 4.95 -9.19
CA ALA A 343 19.11 3.49 -9.11
C ALA A 343 20.45 2.82 -8.72
N ALA A 344 21.58 3.30 -9.24
CA ALA A 344 22.91 2.81 -8.86
C ALA A 344 23.19 3.07 -7.37
N ARG A 345 22.91 4.29 -6.88
CA ARG A 345 23.07 4.64 -5.46
C ARG A 345 22.19 3.79 -4.55
N ARG A 346 20.95 3.54 -4.97
CA ARG A 346 20.06 2.64 -4.25
C ARG A 346 20.63 1.22 -4.15
N ALA A 347 21.15 0.66 -5.25
CA ALA A 347 21.76 -0.66 -5.25
C ALA A 347 22.98 -0.72 -4.29
N GLU A 348 23.83 0.31 -4.29
CA GLU A 348 24.95 0.43 -3.36
C GLU A 348 24.48 0.46 -1.88
N VAL A 349 23.44 1.24 -1.56
CA VAL A 349 22.86 1.29 -0.19
C VAL A 349 22.33 -0.07 0.23
N LEU A 350 21.59 -0.76 -0.65
CA LEU A 350 21.02 -2.08 -0.35
C LEU A 350 22.10 -3.16 -0.15
N ALA A 351 23.26 -3.02 -0.81
CA ALA A 351 24.37 -3.92 -0.62
C ALA A 351 25.20 -3.62 0.66
N VAL A 352 25.28 -2.35 1.07
CA VAL A 352 26.12 -1.89 2.18
C VAL A 352 25.41 -2.00 3.54
N VAL A 353 24.12 -1.63 3.61
CA VAL A 353 23.41 -1.51 4.90
C VAL A 353 23.38 -2.81 5.69
N PRO A 354 23.04 -3.99 5.11
CA PRO A 354 23.02 -5.24 5.87
C PRO A 354 24.40 -5.60 6.43
N GLU A 355 25.46 -5.42 5.62
CA GLU A 355 26.83 -5.71 6.05
C GLU A 355 27.28 -4.83 7.22
N VAL A 356 27.07 -3.50 7.09
CA VAL A 356 27.54 -2.55 8.12
C VAL A 356 26.74 -2.70 9.42
N LEU A 357 25.44 -3.01 9.33
CA LEU A 357 24.59 -3.20 10.50
C LEU A 357 24.63 -4.63 11.05
N GLY A 358 25.27 -5.59 10.37
CA GLY A 358 25.31 -6.99 10.75
C GLY A 358 23.92 -7.64 10.71
N LEU A 359 23.15 -7.39 9.65
CA LEU A 359 21.78 -7.87 9.49
C LEU A 359 21.69 -8.89 8.36
N GLU A 360 20.83 -9.88 8.52
CA GLU A 360 20.38 -10.71 7.41
C GLU A 360 19.53 -9.88 6.44
N ALA A 361 19.53 -10.23 5.15
CA ALA A 361 18.86 -9.45 4.11
C ALA A 361 17.33 -9.34 4.33
N ASP A 362 16.70 -10.33 4.94
CA ASP A 362 15.28 -10.35 5.30
C ASP A 362 14.91 -9.42 6.46
N ARG A 363 15.92 -8.89 7.17
CA ARG A 363 15.77 -7.92 8.26
C ARG A 363 15.93 -6.47 7.79
N MET A 364 16.04 -6.23 6.50
CA MET A 364 16.06 -4.91 5.91
C MET A 364 14.76 -4.62 5.16
N TYR A 365 14.06 -3.59 5.57
CA TYR A 365 12.82 -3.12 4.97
C TYR A 365 13.05 -1.81 4.25
N VAL A 366 12.69 -1.73 2.97
CA VAL A 366 13.01 -0.57 2.12
C VAL A 366 11.75 0.13 1.65
N ARG A 367 11.75 1.46 1.72
CA ARG A 367 10.66 2.33 1.28
C ARG A 367 11.14 3.51 0.46
N GLU A 368 10.35 3.91 -0.53
CA GLU A 368 10.49 5.20 -1.21
C GLU A 368 9.54 6.21 -0.55
N ARG A 369 10.09 7.31 -0.01
CA ARG A 369 9.33 8.40 0.58
C ARG A 369 9.05 9.46 -0.48
N ARG A 370 7.84 9.46 -1.03
CA ARG A 370 7.37 10.49 -1.95
C ARG A 370 6.62 11.59 -1.20
N PRO A 371 6.74 12.87 -1.64
CA PRO A 371 5.87 13.93 -1.14
C PRO A 371 4.41 13.53 -1.37
N GLN A 372 3.65 13.43 -0.30
CA GLN A 372 2.25 13.01 -0.39
C GLN A 372 1.36 14.18 -0.76
N LYS A 373 0.45 13.94 -1.72
CA LYS A 373 -0.65 14.85 -2.05
C LYS A 373 -1.96 14.12 -1.76
N GLY A 374 -2.75 14.60 -0.79
CA GLY A 374 -4.13 14.15 -0.56
C GLY A 374 -4.30 13.00 0.44
N LEU A 375 -5.31 12.16 0.21
CA LEU A 375 -5.86 11.12 1.13
C LEU A 375 -4.95 9.93 1.48
N SER A 376 -3.75 9.82 0.92
CA SER A 376 -2.92 8.60 0.98
C SER A 376 -2.20 8.37 2.30
N GLN A 377 -2.28 9.30 3.26
CA GLN A 377 -1.54 9.24 4.53
C GLN A 377 -1.98 8.08 5.46
N TYR A 378 -3.19 7.54 5.25
CA TYR A 378 -3.79 6.48 6.07
C TYR A 378 -4.04 5.18 5.28
N GLU A 379 -3.51 5.08 4.06
CA GLU A 379 -3.70 3.89 3.24
C GLU A 379 -2.85 2.73 3.74
N LYS A 380 -3.51 1.58 3.87
CA LYS A 380 -2.84 0.30 4.10
C LYS A 380 -2.15 -0.12 2.81
N VAL A 381 -0.84 -0.26 2.85
CA VAL A 381 0.02 -0.49 1.68
C VAL A 381 0.35 -1.97 1.48
N GLY A 382 0.04 -2.83 2.46
CA GLY A 382 0.28 -4.28 2.41
C GLY A 382 -0.69 -5.09 3.28
N GLU A 383 -0.64 -6.42 3.18
CA GLU A 383 -1.51 -7.33 3.92
C GLU A 383 -0.79 -8.46 4.66
N ARG A 384 0.54 -8.36 4.86
CA ARG A 384 1.32 -9.41 5.54
C ARG A 384 0.90 -9.64 6.98
N LYS A 385 0.33 -8.60 7.63
CA LYS A 385 -0.06 -8.61 9.05
C LYS A 385 1.09 -9.01 9.99
N GLU A 386 2.33 -8.79 9.55
CA GLU A 386 3.53 -9.13 10.26
C GLU A 386 3.92 -7.99 11.19
N PHE A 387 3.71 -8.21 12.48
CA PHE A 387 4.08 -7.26 13.53
C PHE A 387 5.29 -7.77 14.29
N HIS A 388 6.27 -6.91 14.47
CA HIS A 388 7.42 -7.14 15.32
C HIS A 388 7.26 -6.38 16.64
N THR A 389 7.84 -6.91 17.70
CA THR A 389 7.93 -6.20 18.97
C THR A 389 9.30 -5.57 19.07
N VAL A 390 9.34 -4.27 19.35
CA VAL A 390 10.58 -3.52 19.58
C VAL A 390 10.55 -2.85 20.94
N ARG A 391 11.71 -2.44 21.43
CA ARG A 391 11.86 -1.80 22.73
C ARG A 391 12.23 -0.32 22.60
N GLU A 392 11.49 0.53 23.27
CA GLU A 392 11.90 1.89 23.60
C GLU A 392 11.81 2.03 25.12
N ALA A 393 12.92 1.79 25.79
CA ALA A 393 12.96 1.61 27.23
C ALA A 393 12.21 2.70 28.02
N PRO A 394 11.42 2.30 29.02
CA PRO A 394 11.24 0.93 29.52
C PRO A 394 10.14 0.11 28.83
N TYR A 395 9.49 0.66 27.77
CA TYR A 395 8.30 0.08 27.15
C TYR A 395 8.60 -0.70 25.88
N ARG A 396 7.64 -1.55 25.49
CA ARG A 396 7.65 -2.33 24.24
C ARG A 396 6.55 -1.87 23.33
N PHE A 397 6.82 -1.88 22.01
CA PHE A 397 5.87 -1.46 21.00
C PHE A 397 5.80 -2.45 19.86
N ARG A 398 4.62 -2.66 19.35
CA ARG A 398 4.42 -3.37 18.10
C ARG A 398 4.69 -2.42 16.94
N VAL A 399 5.52 -2.85 16.00
CA VAL A 399 5.81 -2.12 14.76
C VAL A 399 5.49 -3.00 13.57
N ASN A 400 5.18 -2.38 12.44
CA ASN A 400 4.95 -3.07 11.18
C ASN A 400 5.75 -2.34 10.09
N PHE A 401 6.65 -3.05 9.43
CA PHE A 401 7.54 -2.49 8.42
C PHE A 401 7.00 -2.62 7.00
N SER A 402 5.93 -3.38 6.77
CA SER A 402 5.45 -3.78 5.46
C SER A 402 4.08 -3.22 5.07
N ASP A 403 3.13 -3.13 5.99
CA ASP A 403 1.72 -2.94 5.64
C ASP A 403 1.23 -1.50 5.72
N TYR A 404 1.95 -0.64 6.43
CA TYR A 404 1.58 0.76 6.67
C TYR A 404 2.66 1.70 6.15
N LEU A 405 2.28 2.94 5.94
CA LEU A 405 3.23 3.97 5.49
C LEU A 405 4.33 4.22 6.50
N ASP A 406 3.95 4.29 7.78
CA ASP A 406 4.85 4.47 8.91
C ASP A 406 4.90 3.20 9.75
N THR A 407 5.98 3.03 10.50
CA THR A 407 6.25 1.80 11.27
C THR A 407 5.35 1.59 12.49
N GLY A 408 4.62 2.62 12.91
CA GLY A 408 3.82 2.62 14.14
C GLY A 408 4.55 3.22 15.35
N LEU A 409 5.83 3.58 15.24
CA LEU A 409 6.62 4.22 16.27
C LEU A 409 7.47 5.35 15.67
N PHE A 410 7.12 6.60 15.95
CA PHE A 410 7.89 7.78 15.54
C PHE A 410 9.09 7.99 16.46
N LEU A 411 10.30 7.74 15.98
CA LEU A 411 11.52 7.77 16.77
C LEU A 411 11.91 9.18 17.22
N ASP A 412 11.57 10.19 16.45
CA ASP A 412 11.81 11.61 16.77
C ASP A 412 10.99 12.11 17.97
N HIS A 413 9.90 11.43 18.33
CA HIS A 413 9.05 11.75 19.49
C HIS A 413 9.46 11.02 20.79
N ARG A 414 10.58 10.31 20.81
CA ARG A 414 11.04 9.55 21.99
C ARG A 414 11.11 10.41 23.26
N LEU A 415 11.76 11.58 23.16
CA LEU A 415 11.90 12.49 24.30
C LEU A 415 10.57 13.17 24.68
N THR A 416 9.72 13.47 23.71
CA THR A 416 8.37 13.99 23.96
C THR A 416 7.52 12.97 24.73
N ARG A 417 7.55 11.71 24.33
CA ARG A 417 6.84 10.62 25.06
C ARG A 417 7.35 10.46 26.49
N ARG A 418 8.68 10.50 26.68
CA ARG A 418 9.30 10.44 28.01
C ARG A 418 8.82 11.58 28.89
N LEU A 419 8.83 12.81 28.38
CA LEU A 419 8.31 13.99 29.08
C LEU A 419 6.83 13.82 29.47
N VAL A 420 5.99 13.32 28.55
CA VAL A 420 4.57 13.02 28.84
C VAL A 420 4.47 12.01 30.00
N GLY A 421 5.27 10.95 30.00
CA GLY A 421 5.33 9.98 31.10
C GLY A 421 5.73 10.61 32.44
N GLU A 422 6.78 11.45 32.45
CA GLU A 422 7.25 12.17 33.65
C GLU A 422 6.17 13.10 34.24
N MET A 423 5.35 13.70 33.34
CA MET A 423 4.27 14.61 33.74
C MET A 423 2.98 13.89 34.17
N ALA A 424 2.83 12.59 33.94
CA ALA A 424 1.54 11.89 33.99
C ALA A 424 1.09 11.43 35.38
N ARG A 425 1.99 11.34 36.37
CA ARG A 425 1.70 10.73 37.69
C ARG A 425 0.46 11.34 38.36
N GLY A 426 -0.52 10.49 38.66
CA GLY A 426 -1.78 10.84 39.31
C GLY A 426 -2.74 11.67 38.43
N ARG A 427 -2.42 11.92 37.17
CA ARG A 427 -3.16 12.80 36.27
C ARG A 427 -4.11 12.04 35.37
N ARG A 428 -5.22 12.66 35.01
CA ARG A 428 -6.12 12.21 33.94
C ARG A 428 -5.56 12.70 32.61
N PHE A 429 -5.19 11.78 31.75
CA PHE A 429 -4.49 12.02 30.51
C PHE A 429 -5.41 11.97 29.28
N LEU A 430 -5.28 12.91 28.36
CA LEU A 430 -5.93 12.91 27.05
C LEU A 430 -4.89 12.87 25.95
N ASN A 431 -5.06 11.92 25.02
CA ASN A 431 -4.24 11.80 23.82
C ASN A 431 -5.13 12.01 22.58
N LEU A 432 -4.93 13.09 21.86
CA LEU A 432 -5.63 13.41 20.61
C LEU A 432 -4.73 13.16 19.41
N PHE A 433 -5.32 12.70 18.29
CA PHE A 433 -4.58 12.21 17.11
C PHE A 433 -3.61 11.11 17.52
N ALA A 434 -4.11 10.18 18.30
CA ALA A 434 -3.29 9.30 19.13
C ALA A 434 -2.49 8.26 18.34
N TYR A 435 -2.82 8.04 17.07
CA TYR A 435 -2.17 7.06 16.20
C TYR A 435 -2.11 5.69 16.88
N THR A 436 -0.95 5.09 17.05
CA THR A 436 -0.76 3.78 17.69
C THR A 436 -0.69 3.84 19.23
N GLY A 437 -1.01 5.00 19.82
CA GLY A 437 -1.14 5.19 21.27
C GLY A 437 0.18 5.15 22.05
N THR A 438 1.32 5.38 21.41
CA THR A 438 2.63 5.31 22.07
C THR A 438 2.77 6.30 23.23
N ALA A 439 2.23 7.52 23.10
CA ALA A 439 2.21 8.48 24.20
C ALA A 439 1.28 8.05 25.35
N THR A 440 0.18 7.35 25.06
CA THR A 440 -0.71 6.78 26.09
C THR A 440 0.00 5.72 26.91
N VAL A 441 0.83 4.86 26.28
CA VAL A 441 1.66 3.88 27.00
C VAL A 441 2.60 4.57 28.00
N TYR A 442 3.28 5.64 27.54
CA TYR A 442 4.16 6.41 28.42
C TYR A 442 3.41 7.11 29.56
N ALA A 443 2.22 7.65 29.29
CA ALA A 443 1.40 8.27 30.33
C ALA A 443 0.92 7.24 31.36
N ALA A 444 0.44 6.08 30.92
CA ALA A 444 0.01 5.01 31.82
C ALA A 444 1.17 4.49 32.67
N GLY A 445 2.32 4.21 32.06
CA GLY A 445 3.51 3.77 32.77
C GLY A 445 4.14 4.84 33.68
N GLY A 446 3.92 6.13 33.38
CA GLY A 446 4.25 7.25 34.25
C GLY A 446 3.29 7.44 35.43
N GLY A 447 2.26 6.59 35.55
CA GLY A 447 1.30 6.59 36.66
C GLY A 447 0.10 7.50 36.44
N ALA A 448 -0.35 7.70 35.20
CA ALA A 448 -1.63 8.37 34.94
C ALA A 448 -2.77 7.64 35.66
N SER A 449 -3.65 8.37 36.34
CA SER A 449 -4.79 7.78 37.04
C SER A 449 -5.88 7.29 36.09
N ALA A 450 -5.97 7.87 34.90
CA ALA A 450 -6.84 7.45 33.81
C ALA A 450 -6.35 8.03 32.50
N SER A 451 -6.68 7.42 31.36
CA SER A 451 -6.39 7.98 30.05
C SER A 451 -7.57 7.86 29.08
N THR A 452 -7.69 8.84 28.19
CA THR A 452 -8.60 8.79 27.04
C THR A 452 -7.77 8.96 25.78
N THR A 453 -7.85 7.99 24.88
CA THR A 453 -7.11 7.93 23.62
C THR A 453 -8.09 8.10 22.47
N VAL A 454 -7.96 9.18 21.70
CA VAL A 454 -8.90 9.53 20.62
C VAL A 454 -8.15 9.52 19.29
N ASP A 455 -8.69 8.77 18.33
CA ASP A 455 -8.22 8.73 16.94
C ASP A 455 -9.39 8.39 16.01
N MET A 456 -9.34 8.89 14.79
CA MET A 456 -10.36 8.60 13.78
C MET A 456 -10.24 7.18 13.21
N SER A 457 -9.05 6.59 13.23
CA SER A 457 -8.75 5.28 12.67
C SER A 457 -8.98 4.16 13.66
N ARG A 458 -9.97 3.31 13.39
CA ARG A 458 -10.18 2.08 14.17
C ARG A 458 -8.93 1.19 14.19
N THR A 459 -8.24 1.07 13.05
CA THR A 459 -7.02 0.26 12.92
C THR A 459 -5.93 0.74 13.88
N TYR A 460 -5.72 2.04 13.99
CA TYR A 460 -4.71 2.60 14.89
C TYR A 460 -5.13 2.50 16.36
N LEU A 461 -6.42 2.65 16.66
CA LEU A 461 -6.91 2.42 18.03
C LEU A 461 -6.78 0.95 18.46
N ASP A 462 -7.04 0.00 17.55
CA ASP A 462 -6.83 -1.42 17.83
C ASP A 462 -5.32 -1.73 18.01
N TRP A 463 -4.45 -1.01 17.32
CA TRP A 463 -3.00 -1.10 17.54
C TRP A 463 -2.59 -0.47 18.88
N ALA A 464 -3.15 0.70 19.23
CA ALA A 464 -2.94 1.35 20.51
C ALA A 464 -3.33 0.45 21.70
N LYS A 465 -4.49 -0.22 21.61
CA LYS A 465 -4.92 -1.21 22.62
C LYS A 465 -3.91 -2.35 22.77
N ARG A 466 -3.35 -2.84 21.66
CA ARG A 466 -2.33 -3.90 21.69
C ARG A 466 -1.02 -3.41 22.30
N ASN A 467 -0.62 -2.16 22.06
CA ASN A 467 0.56 -1.55 22.68
C ASN A 467 0.35 -1.37 24.19
N MET A 468 -0.82 -0.93 24.63
CA MET A 468 -1.17 -0.83 26.05
C MET A 468 -1.15 -2.20 26.72
N ALA A 469 -1.80 -3.20 26.14
CA ALA A 469 -1.82 -4.57 26.67
C ALA A 469 -0.43 -5.21 26.74
N LEU A 470 0.44 -4.96 25.73
CA LEU A 470 1.82 -5.44 25.69
C LEU A 470 2.65 -4.96 26.90
N ASN A 471 2.29 -3.80 27.46
CA ASN A 471 2.96 -3.19 28.60
C ASN A 471 2.18 -3.36 29.93
N GLY A 472 1.12 -4.16 29.94
CA GLY A 472 0.33 -4.43 31.16
C GLY A 472 -0.72 -3.37 31.49
N PHE A 473 -1.00 -2.43 30.60
CA PHE A 473 -1.95 -1.33 30.82
C PHE A 473 -3.31 -1.59 30.12
N ALA A 474 -3.98 -2.68 30.47
CA ALA A 474 -5.26 -3.08 29.89
C ALA A 474 -6.48 -2.80 30.80
N GLY A 475 -6.32 -1.98 31.82
CA GLY A 475 -7.38 -1.67 32.79
C GLY A 475 -8.50 -0.80 32.23
N PRO A 476 -9.70 -0.80 32.87
CA PRO A 476 -10.86 -0.04 32.43
C PRO A 476 -10.68 1.48 32.54
N GLU A 477 -9.71 1.96 33.28
CA GLU A 477 -9.32 3.36 33.42
C GLU A 477 -8.74 3.95 32.11
N HIS A 478 -8.36 3.10 31.15
CA HIS A 478 -7.81 3.50 29.86
C HIS A 478 -8.84 3.38 28.74
N GLY A 479 -9.50 4.50 28.41
CA GLY A 479 -10.53 4.57 27.39
C GLY A 479 -9.99 4.82 25.98
N PHE A 480 -10.67 4.24 24.97
CA PHE A 480 -10.36 4.44 23.54
C PHE A 480 -11.60 4.90 22.80
N VAL A 481 -11.50 6.00 22.07
CA VAL A 481 -12.63 6.64 21.38
C VAL A 481 -12.31 6.77 19.90
N GLN A 482 -13.13 6.15 19.05
CA GLN A 482 -13.03 6.34 17.61
C GLN A 482 -13.86 7.57 17.21
N ALA A 483 -13.19 8.71 16.98
CA ALA A 483 -13.84 9.95 16.59
C ALA A 483 -12.89 10.87 15.81
N ASP A 484 -13.47 11.81 15.05
CA ASP A 484 -12.77 13.00 14.60
C ASP A 484 -12.44 13.84 15.83
N CYS A 485 -11.16 14.15 16.05
CA CYS A 485 -10.69 14.85 17.26
C CYS A 485 -11.32 16.23 17.44
N LEU A 486 -11.52 17.00 16.35
CA LEU A 486 -12.15 18.32 16.43
C LEU A 486 -13.63 18.23 16.78
N ALA A 487 -14.35 17.34 16.11
CA ALA A 487 -15.76 17.10 16.39
C ALA A 487 -15.97 16.59 17.82
N TRP A 488 -15.11 15.67 18.26
CA TRP A 488 -15.13 15.12 19.62
C TRP A 488 -14.86 16.19 20.67
N LEU A 489 -13.87 17.07 20.46
CA LEU A 489 -13.60 18.19 21.37
C LEU A 489 -14.80 19.14 21.49
N ALA A 490 -15.42 19.49 20.36
CA ALA A 490 -16.61 20.34 20.35
C ALA A 490 -17.78 19.71 21.13
N GLU A 491 -17.99 18.40 20.96
CA GLU A 491 -19.01 17.66 21.69
C GLU A 491 -18.72 17.61 23.20
N GLN A 492 -17.47 17.30 23.61
CA GLN A 492 -17.10 17.25 25.03
C GLN A 492 -17.20 18.61 25.68
N ARG A 493 -16.82 19.69 24.96
CA ARG A 493 -17.00 21.06 25.43
C ARG A 493 -18.47 21.39 25.71
N ALA A 494 -19.38 21.03 24.83
CA ALA A 494 -20.81 21.25 25.00
C ALA A 494 -21.38 20.50 26.23
N ARG A 495 -20.84 19.32 26.53
CA ARG A 495 -21.26 18.49 27.68
C ARG A 495 -20.65 18.91 29.01
N ALA A 496 -19.63 19.78 29.01
CA ALA A 496 -18.83 20.20 30.19
C ALA A 496 -18.35 19.04 31.11
N ALA A 497 -18.24 17.82 30.58
CA ALA A 497 -18.33 16.57 31.33
C ALA A 497 -16.99 16.06 31.88
N ARG A 498 -15.86 16.40 31.30
CA ARG A 498 -14.57 15.82 31.72
C ARG A 498 -13.48 16.87 31.81
N ARG A 499 -12.63 16.78 32.83
CA ARG A 499 -11.45 17.64 33.02
C ARG A 499 -10.21 16.75 32.96
N TYR A 500 -9.24 17.15 32.16
CA TYR A 500 -7.96 16.46 32.00
C TYR A 500 -6.85 17.31 32.60
N ASP A 501 -5.91 16.66 33.27
CA ASP A 501 -4.79 17.33 33.94
C ASP A 501 -3.57 17.42 33.04
N LEU A 502 -3.50 16.53 32.02
CA LEU A 502 -2.44 16.51 31.01
C LEU A 502 -3.04 16.10 29.66
N MET A 503 -2.71 16.84 28.62
CA MET A 503 -3.10 16.51 27.25
C MET A 503 -1.86 16.40 26.35
N PHE A 504 -1.84 15.42 25.47
CA PHE A 504 -0.92 15.37 24.34
C PHE A 504 -1.69 15.50 23.04
N ILE A 505 -1.25 16.42 22.19
CA ILE A 505 -1.93 16.76 20.93
C ILE A 505 -0.87 16.83 19.84
N ASP A 506 -0.89 15.88 18.90
CA ASP A 506 0.07 15.78 17.80
C ASP A 506 -0.66 15.59 16.46
N PRO A 507 -1.29 16.68 15.94
CA PRO A 507 -2.09 16.60 14.75
C PRO A 507 -1.22 16.42 13.50
N PRO A 508 -1.75 15.76 12.45
CA PRO A 508 -1.10 15.71 11.15
C PRO A 508 -0.99 17.11 10.53
N THR A 509 0.00 17.33 9.67
CA THR A 509 0.15 18.61 8.95
C THR A 509 -1.11 18.98 8.18
N HIS A 510 -1.67 18.02 7.45
CA HIS A 510 -2.94 18.13 6.74
C HIS A 510 -3.72 16.82 6.93
N SER A 511 -5.02 16.94 7.11
CA SER A 511 -5.92 15.79 7.14
C SER A 511 -7.18 16.07 6.35
N ARG A 512 -7.52 15.14 5.46
CA ARG A 512 -8.78 15.13 4.73
C ARG A 512 -9.36 13.73 4.77
N SER A 513 -10.60 13.60 5.16
CA SER A 513 -11.29 12.31 5.20
C SER A 513 -12.75 12.47 4.81
N LYS A 514 -13.35 11.45 4.19
CA LYS A 514 -14.79 11.40 3.93
C LYS A 514 -15.65 11.48 5.20
N ARG A 515 -15.05 11.27 6.37
CA ARG A 515 -15.70 11.34 7.69
C ARG A 515 -15.54 12.69 8.38
N MET A 516 -14.70 13.59 7.84
CA MET A 516 -14.52 14.95 8.35
C MET A 516 -15.49 15.89 7.64
N LYS A 517 -16.03 16.87 8.37
CA LYS A 517 -16.87 17.92 7.81
C LYS A 517 -16.05 18.94 7.03
N GLU A 518 -14.83 19.21 7.48
CA GLU A 518 -13.89 20.19 6.91
C GLU A 518 -12.47 19.59 6.89
N ASP A 519 -11.63 20.04 5.96
CA ASP A 519 -10.22 19.67 5.91
C ASP A 519 -9.49 20.33 7.08
N PHE A 520 -8.59 19.59 7.73
CA PHE A 520 -7.72 20.11 8.77
C PHE A 520 -6.36 20.52 8.21
N ASP A 521 -5.88 21.69 8.61
CA ASP A 521 -4.53 22.19 8.36
C ASP A 521 -3.95 22.71 9.67
N VAL A 522 -2.81 22.17 10.12
CA VAL A 522 -2.25 22.50 11.43
C VAL A 522 -1.90 23.99 11.56
N GLN A 523 -1.41 24.64 10.49
CA GLN A 523 -1.07 26.05 10.54
C GLN A 523 -2.32 26.93 10.66
N ARG A 524 -3.40 26.59 9.98
CA ARG A 524 -4.67 27.32 10.01
C ARG A 524 -5.46 27.06 11.29
N ASP A 525 -5.50 25.81 11.73
CA ASP A 525 -6.52 25.35 12.69
C ASP A 525 -5.98 25.16 14.12
N HIS A 526 -4.67 25.31 14.36
CA HIS A 526 -4.07 25.07 15.68
C HIS A 526 -4.66 25.96 16.79
N VAL A 527 -5.00 27.21 16.50
CA VAL A 527 -5.59 28.13 17.49
C VAL A 527 -6.94 27.60 17.98
N ARG A 528 -7.82 27.22 17.04
CA ARG A 528 -9.12 26.61 17.35
C ARG A 528 -8.95 25.31 18.13
N LEU A 529 -8.08 24.41 17.65
CA LEU A 529 -7.79 23.12 18.28
C LEU A 529 -7.35 23.29 19.74
N LEU A 530 -6.37 24.17 20.00
CA LEU A 530 -5.83 24.42 21.34
C LEU A 530 -6.84 25.12 22.26
N THR A 531 -7.65 26.04 21.73
CA THR A 531 -8.72 26.71 22.46
C THR A 531 -9.83 25.76 22.87
N ASP A 532 -10.25 24.88 21.97
CA ASP A 532 -11.27 23.86 22.26
C ASP A 532 -10.75 22.82 23.27
N ALA A 533 -9.48 22.41 23.16
CA ALA A 533 -8.84 21.53 24.13
C ALA A 533 -8.74 22.16 25.52
N ALA A 534 -8.43 23.47 25.61
CA ALA A 534 -8.33 24.20 26.86
C ALA A 534 -9.63 24.20 27.66
N ALA A 535 -10.78 24.16 27.01
CA ALA A 535 -12.08 24.08 27.69
C ALA A 535 -12.25 22.79 28.51
N LEU A 536 -11.50 21.73 28.19
CA LEU A 536 -11.48 20.46 28.91
C LEU A 536 -10.31 20.36 29.91
N LEU A 537 -9.44 21.36 29.97
CA LEU A 537 -8.27 21.36 30.84
C LEU A 537 -8.66 21.67 32.29
N ALA A 538 -8.19 20.86 33.21
CA ALA A 538 -8.38 21.11 34.63
C ALA A 538 -7.55 22.32 35.10
N PRO A 539 -7.92 22.97 36.21
CA PRO A 539 -7.08 24.02 36.82
C PRO A 539 -5.64 23.50 37.05
N GLY A 540 -4.63 24.25 36.60
CA GLY A 540 -3.23 23.85 36.66
C GLY A 540 -2.81 22.72 35.67
N GLY A 541 -3.74 22.31 34.83
CA GLY A 541 -3.47 21.33 33.76
C GLY A 541 -2.55 21.87 32.66
N ARG A 542 -1.97 20.97 31.88
CA ARG A 542 -1.03 21.31 30.79
C ARG A 542 -1.36 20.59 29.49
N ILE A 543 -1.07 21.26 28.38
CA ILE A 543 -1.12 20.70 27.04
C ILE A 543 0.31 20.58 26.53
N VAL A 544 0.73 19.41 26.10
CA VAL A 544 1.92 19.19 25.28
C VAL A 544 1.43 19.14 23.83
N PHE A 545 1.77 20.15 23.06
CA PHE A 545 1.40 20.27 21.64
C PHE A 545 2.61 20.05 20.75
N SER A 546 2.53 19.12 19.86
CA SER A 546 3.58 18.80 18.88
C SER A 546 3.02 18.83 17.46
N ASN A 547 3.88 19.03 16.47
CA ASN A 547 3.58 18.80 15.05
C ASN A 547 4.87 18.70 14.23
N ASN A 548 4.81 18.07 13.05
CA ASN A 548 5.94 17.87 12.15
C ASN A 548 5.96 18.82 10.94
N TYR A 549 5.16 19.90 10.97
CA TYR A 549 5.18 20.88 9.89
C TYR A 549 6.41 21.80 10.00
N THR A 550 7.36 21.65 9.08
CA THR A 550 8.67 22.34 9.12
C THR A 550 8.58 23.87 9.10
N ARG A 551 7.47 24.43 8.60
CA ARG A 551 7.22 25.88 8.51
C ARG A 551 6.22 26.37 9.57
N PHE A 552 5.86 25.52 10.53
CA PHE A 552 4.89 25.86 11.55
C PHE A 552 5.32 27.08 12.37
N ARG A 553 4.36 27.98 12.58
CA ARG A 553 4.47 29.16 13.46
C ARG A 553 3.28 29.18 14.38
N LEU A 554 3.53 29.10 15.69
CA LEU A 554 2.48 29.21 16.69
C LEU A 554 2.00 30.66 16.77
N ASP A 555 0.69 30.89 16.65
CA ASP A 555 0.07 32.20 16.81
C ASP A 555 -0.07 32.52 18.31
N ARG A 556 1.00 33.13 18.88
CA ARG A 556 1.05 33.49 20.30
C ARG A 556 0.06 34.58 20.65
N ALA A 557 -0.28 35.46 19.70
CA ALA A 557 -1.23 36.54 19.94
C ALA A 557 -2.66 36.01 20.11
N ALA A 558 -3.08 35.12 19.22
CA ALA A 558 -4.38 34.46 19.32
C ALA A 558 -4.49 33.48 20.52
N LEU A 559 -3.34 33.02 21.06
CA LEU A 559 -3.24 32.13 22.22
C LEU A 559 -2.81 32.87 23.51
N ALA A 560 -3.12 34.15 23.64
CA ALA A 560 -2.71 34.99 24.78
C ALA A 560 -3.22 34.48 26.14
N GLN A 561 -4.27 33.64 26.15
CA GLN A 561 -4.78 32.98 27.36
C GLN A 561 -3.85 31.91 27.93
N PHE A 562 -2.79 31.55 27.20
CA PHE A 562 -1.83 30.54 27.64
C PHE A 562 -0.47 31.17 28.00
N ASP A 563 0.18 30.55 28.98
CA ASP A 563 1.62 30.60 29.12
C ASP A 563 2.20 29.50 28.21
N VAL A 564 3.06 29.90 27.28
CA VAL A 564 3.59 29.00 26.23
C VAL A 564 5.10 28.89 26.34
N GLU A 565 5.59 27.70 26.65
CA GLU A 565 7.00 27.34 26.63
C GLU A 565 7.32 26.55 25.33
N ASP A 566 8.29 27.03 24.54
CA ASP A 566 8.83 26.25 23.40
C ASP A 566 9.87 25.27 23.93
N ILE A 567 9.56 23.99 23.89
CA ILE A 567 10.42 22.90 24.34
C ILE A 567 11.02 22.09 23.20
N THR A 568 10.95 22.59 21.97
CA THR A 568 11.44 21.89 20.77
C THR A 568 12.86 21.39 20.94
N ALA A 569 13.78 22.24 21.45
CA ALA A 569 15.17 21.84 21.63
C ALA A 569 15.36 20.74 22.69
N ARG A 570 14.49 20.68 23.71
CA ARG A 570 14.52 19.66 24.77
C ARG A 570 13.94 18.32 24.33
N THR A 571 13.08 18.34 23.33
CA THR A 571 12.39 17.14 22.83
C THR A 571 13.03 16.57 21.57
N LEU A 572 14.06 17.21 21.01
CA LEU A 572 14.78 16.76 19.83
C LEU A 572 15.83 15.70 20.21
N PRO A 573 15.65 14.40 19.84
CA PRO A 573 16.60 13.36 20.16
C PRO A 573 17.94 13.55 19.42
N ARG A 574 19.03 13.03 20.00
CA ARG A 574 20.39 13.14 19.46
C ARG A 574 20.52 12.62 18.03
N ASP A 575 19.87 11.54 17.72
CA ASP A 575 19.86 10.89 16.40
C ASP A 575 19.08 11.67 15.33
N PHE A 576 18.33 12.73 15.72
CA PHE A 576 17.61 13.65 14.83
C PHE A 576 18.18 15.08 14.80
N GLN A 577 19.27 15.34 15.47
CA GLN A 577 19.87 16.70 15.56
C GLN A 577 20.31 17.29 14.21
N ARG A 578 20.41 16.48 13.15
CA ARG A 578 20.66 16.97 11.80
C ARG A 578 19.50 17.74 11.20
N ASN A 579 18.28 17.40 11.60
CA ASN A 579 17.06 18.08 11.18
C ASN A 579 16.37 18.74 12.37
N LEU A 580 16.83 19.93 12.75
CA LEU A 580 16.29 20.71 13.87
C LEU A 580 14.81 21.10 13.68
N ARG A 581 14.23 20.86 12.50
CA ARG A 581 12.85 21.17 12.15
C ARG A 581 12.00 19.93 11.95
N ILE A 582 12.44 18.76 12.43
CA ILE A 582 11.69 17.50 12.24
C ILE A 582 10.34 17.56 12.93
N HIS A 583 10.27 18.19 14.11
CA HIS A 583 9.03 18.55 14.79
C HIS A 583 9.15 19.90 15.50
N ARG A 584 8.02 20.43 15.96
CA ARG A 584 7.89 21.54 16.92
C ARG A 584 7.15 21.02 18.12
N CYS A 585 7.56 21.42 19.32
CA CYS A 585 6.92 20.98 20.55
C CYS A 585 6.81 22.13 21.56
N PHE A 586 5.60 22.29 22.14
CA PHE A 586 5.26 23.36 23.06
C PHE A 586 4.55 22.80 24.28
N VAL A 587 4.78 23.40 25.45
CA VAL A 587 3.94 23.19 26.63
C VAL A 587 3.09 24.44 26.84
N LEU A 588 1.79 24.26 26.96
CA LEU A 588 0.83 25.33 27.19
C LEU A 588 0.12 25.09 28.54
N ALA A 589 -0.02 26.15 29.33
CA ALA A 589 -0.81 26.17 30.55
C ALA A 589 -1.74 27.38 30.53
N LEU A 590 -2.98 27.24 31.02
CA LEU A 590 -3.88 28.37 31.16
C LEU A 590 -3.31 29.36 32.20
N ARG A 591 -3.31 30.63 31.85
CA ARG A 591 -2.92 31.70 32.79
C ARG A 591 -3.88 31.76 33.96
N ALA A 592 -3.34 32.01 35.14
CA ALA A 592 -4.18 32.30 36.30
C ALA A 592 -4.95 33.63 36.08
N PRO A 593 -6.22 33.71 36.46
CA PRO A 593 -6.96 34.95 36.40
C PRO A 593 -6.19 36.05 37.16
N GLY A 594 -5.79 37.14 36.49
CA GLY A 594 -5.13 38.32 37.13
C GLY A 594 -3.62 38.44 36.89
N SER A 595 -2.94 37.56 36.15
CA SER A 595 -1.53 37.73 35.79
C SER A 595 -1.40 38.76 34.64
N ARG A 596 -0.78 39.92 34.92
CA ARG A 596 -0.50 40.95 33.90
C ARG A 596 0.66 40.51 32.98
N TYR A 597 0.61 40.96 31.71
CA TYR A 597 1.72 40.80 30.77
C TYR A 597 3.03 41.31 31.37
N PRO A 598 4.15 40.59 31.29
CA PRO A 598 5.44 41.25 31.34
C PRO A 598 5.55 42.09 30.07
N THR A 599 5.73 43.39 30.23
CA THR A 599 5.98 44.38 29.19
C THR A 599 7.24 44.08 28.40
#